data_79d6941dd0df9572d4f536e7da18d01e
#
_entry.id   79d6941dd0df9572d4f536e7da18d01e
#
_cell.length_a   1.000
_cell.length_b   1.000
_cell.length_c   1.000
_cell.angle_alpha   90.00
_cell.angle_beta   90.00
_cell.angle_gamma   90.00
#
_symmetry.space_group_name_H-M   'P 1'
#
loop_
_entity.id
_entity.type
_entity.pdbx_description
1 polymer ?
#
loop_
_entity_poly.entity_id
_entity_poly.type
_entity_poly.pdbx_seq_one_letter_code
_entity_poly.pdbx_strand_id
1 'polypeptide(L)'
;MAEYTKAVVDGRPCFHISLVVDVSPNCDCHGENDVPILPNIGMFASFDPLALDQACVDACLSATPIPGSQLANNLARPDFEDHHDHFRNSTPESEWRSCLEHAEKIGLGTRSYELVVMK
;
A
#
# COMPACT_ATOMS: atom_id res chain seq x y z
N MET A 1 -12.69 5.14 4.71
CA MET A 1 -11.45 5.96 4.71
C MET A 1 -11.43 6.98 3.57
N ALA A 2 -11.62 6.58 2.32
CA ALA A 2 -11.58 7.49 1.17
C ALA A 2 -12.48 8.72 1.29
N GLU A 3 -13.69 8.58 1.79
CA GLU A 3 -14.63 9.69 1.99
C GLU A 3 -14.14 10.71 3.03
N TYR A 4 -13.54 10.25 4.12
CA TYR A 4 -12.94 11.13 5.12
C TYR A 4 -11.73 11.87 4.57
N THR A 5 -10.87 11.17 3.83
CA THR A 5 -9.73 11.80 3.15
C THR A 5 -10.22 12.89 2.21
N LYS A 6 -11.23 12.60 1.38
CA LYS A 6 -11.83 13.60 0.49
C LYS A 6 -12.36 14.80 1.25
N ALA A 7 -13.08 14.58 2.35
CA ALA A 7 -13.63 15.67 3.17
C ALA A 7 -12.52 16.59 3.74
N VAL A 8 -11.35 16.03 4.03
CA VAL A 8 -10.21 16.81 4.56
C VAL A 8 -9.50 17.61 3.48
N VAL A 9 -9.28 17.02 2.29
CA VAL A 9 -8.45 17.64 1.24
C VAL A 9 -9.25 18.44 0.22
N ASP A 10 -10.56 18.24 0.12
CA ASP A 10 -11.41 18.83 -0.92
C ASP A 10 -11.38 20.37 -0.88
N GLY A 11 -11.18 20.98 -2.05
CA GLY A 11 -11.09 22.42 -2.19
C GLY A 11 -9.84 23.07 -1.56
N ARG A 12 -8.83 22.29 -1.19
CA ARG A 12 -7.58 22.77 -0.59
C ARG A 12 -6.37 22.37 -1.44
N PRO A 13 -5.37 23.25 -1.58
CA PRO A 13 -4.10 22.83 -2.15
C PRO A 13 -3.39 21.90 -1.15
N CYS A 14 -3.15 20.66 -1.56
CA CYS A 14 -2.50 19.64 -0.73
C CYS A 14 -1.31 19.05 -1.48
N PHE A 15 -0.27 18.71 -0.73
CA PHE A 15 0.87 17.95 -1.20
C PHE A 15 1.10 16.80 -0.23
N HIS A 16 1.27 15.60 -0.76
CA HIS A 16 1.33 14.37 0.03
C HIS A 16 2.70 13.70 -0.13
N ILE A 17 3.21 13.17 0.97
CA ILE A 17 4.46 12.41 1.01
C ILE A 17 4.16 11.09 1.71
N SER A 18 4.66 9.99 1.14
CA SER A 18 4.56 8.65 1.71
C SER A 18 5.94 8.02 1.83
N LEU A 19 6.26 7.49 3.00
CA LEU A 19 7.45 6.70 3.23
C LEU A 19 7.07 5.22 3.19
N VAL A 20 7.57 4.49 2.20
CA VAL A 20 7.37 3.05 2.09
C VAL A 20 8.57 2.35 2.74
N VAL A 21 8.50 2.30 4.06
CA VAL A 21 9.52 1.72 4.96
C VAL A 21 8.85 0.90 6.04
N ASP A 22 9.53 -0.11 6.55
CA ASP A 22 9.07 -0.98 7.64
C ASP A 22 7.64 -1.53 7.43
N VAL A 23 7.34 -1.92 6.19
CA VAL A 23 6.02 -2.48 5.83
C VAL A 23 5.82 -3.79 6.57
N SER A 24 5.03 -3.77 7.62
CA SER A 24 4.77 -4.88 8.52
C SER A 24 3.49 -5.63 8.16
N PRO A 25 3.30 -6.88 8.64
CA PRO A 25 2.14 -7.69 8.25
C PRO A 25 0.81 -7.14 8.74
N ASN A 26 0.78 -6.54 9.93
CA ASN A 26 -0.43 -6.02 10.52
C ASN A 26 -0.47 -4.49 10.46
N CYS A 27 -1.69 -3.95 10.32
CA CYS A 27 -1.93 -2.52 10.48
C CYS A 27 -1.57 -2.06 11.90
N ASP A 28 -1.13 -0.81 12.04
CA ASP A 28 -0.81 -0.19 13.34
C ASP A 28 -1.99 -0.18 14.35
N CYS A 29 -3.20 -0.43 13.87
CA CYS A 29 -4.38 -0.60 14.73
C CYS A 29 -4.41 -1.94 15.48
N HIS A 30 -3.56 -2.91 15.14
CA HIS A 30 -3.38 -4.16 15.88
C HIS A 30 -2.47 -3.96 17.08
N GLY A 31 -2.74 -4.70 18.15
CA GLY A 31 -1.90 -4.69 19.36
C GLY A 31 -0.61 -5.50 19.23
N GLU A 32 -0.49 -6.31 18.18
CA GLU A 32 0.67 -7.13 17.85
C GLU A 32 1.11 -6.89 16.41
N ASN A 33 2.38 -7.08 16.16
CA ASN A 33 2.97 -7.02 14.83
C ASN A 33 4.19 -7.94 14.75
N ASP A 34 4.79 -8.03 13.57
CA ASP A 34 5.97 -8.85 13.33
C ASP A 34 6.98 -8.05 12.47
N VAL A 35 8.09 -8.66 12.17
CA VAL A 35 9.14 -8.07 11.33
C VAL A 35 8.58 -7.64 9.97
N PRO A 36 9.18 -6.62 9.33
CA PRO A 36 8.76 -6.17 8.02
C PRO A 36 8.70 -7.30 6.99
N ILE A 37 7.67 -7.26 6.14
CA ILE A 37 7.45 -8.26 5.08
C ILE A 37 8.15 -7.89 3.77
N LEU A 38 8.45 -6.60 3.57
CA LEU A 38 9.10 -6.04 2.38
C LEU A 38 10.31 -5.19 2.78
N PRO A 39 11.33 -5.09 1.91
CA PRO A 39 12.43 -4.17 2.12
C PRO A 39 11.94 -2.71 2.06
N ASN A 40 12.70 -1.80 2.65
CA ASN A 40 12.45 -0.38 2.51
C ASN A 40 12.57 0.04 1.04
N ILE A 41 11.54 0.67 0.51
CA ILE A 41 11.47 1.05 -0.92
C ILE A 41 11.90 2.49 -1.11
N GLY A 42 11.37 3.43 -0.31
CA GLY A 42 11.75 4.82 -0.38
C GLY A 42 10.62 5.78 -0.08
N MET A 43 10.78 6.99 -0.57
CA MET A 43 9.85 8.09 -0.38
C MET A 43 9.16 8.43 -1.70
N PHE A 44 7.85 8.56 -1.65
CA PHE A 44 7.01 8.98 -2.76
C PHE A 44 6.32 10.29 -2.42
N ALA A 45 6.05 11.12 -3.43
CA ALA A 45 5.36 12.38 -3.26
C ALA A 45 4.45 12.69 -4.45
N SER A 46 3.29 13.29 -4.18
CA SER A 46 2.34 13.70 -5.21
C SER A 46 1.37 14.77 -4.68
N PHE A 47 0.82 15.55 -5.60
CA PHE A 47 -0.34 16.41 -5.29
C PHE A 47 -1.65 15.61 -5.29
N ASP A 48 -1.68 14.42 -5.90
CA ASP A 48 -2.83 13.51 -5.92
C ASP A 48 -2.61 12.39 -4.90
N PRO A 49 -3.38 12.33 -3.81
CA PRO A 49 -3.21 11.32 -2.77
C PRO A 49 -3.52 9.92 -3.26
N LEU A 50 -4.46 9.78 -4.19
CA LEU A 50 -4.85 8.47 -4.74
C LEU A 50 -3.77 7.91 -5.67
N ALA A 51 -3.22 8.74 -6.55
CA ALA A 51 -2.09 8.37 -7.40
C ALA A 51 -0.86 7.98 -6.57
N LEU A 52 -0.62 8.70 -5.47
CA LEU A 52 0.44 8.40 -4.52
C LEU A 52 0.27 7.00 -3.90
N ASP A 53 -0.90 6.70 -3.36
CA ASP A 53 -1.19 5.40 -2.75
C ASP A 53 -1.10 4.26 -3.76
N GLN A 54 -1.61 4.47 -4.98
CA GLN A 54 -1.49 3.46 -6.04
C GLN A 54 -0.02 3.18 -6.40
N ALA A 55 0.81 4.22 -6.53
CA ALA A 55 2.23 4.05 -6.81
C ALA A 55 2.97 3.32 -5.68
N CYS A 56 2.64 3.62 -4.42
CA CYS A 56 3.20 2.93 -3.26
C CYS A 56 2.80 1.44 -3.24
N VAL A 57 1.53 1.14 -3.52
CA VAL A 57 1.04 -0.24 -3.61
C VAL A 57 1.75 -1.00 -4.73
N ASP A 58 1.84 -0.43 -5.92
CA ASP A 58 2.50 -1.07 -7.06
C ASP A 58 3.98 -1.36 -6.77
N ALA A 59 4.67 -0.44 -6.11
CA ALA A 59 6.05 -0.63 -5.66
C ALA A 59 6.15 -1.77 -4.62
N CYS A 60 5.23 -1.85 -3.67
CA CYS A 60 5.18 -2.94 -2.69
C CYS A 60 4.93 -4.29 -3.37
N LEU A 61 3.97 -4.37 -4.29
CA LEU A 61 3.64 -5.62 -5.01
C LEU A 61 4.78 -6.11 -5.91
N SER A 62 5.64 -5.19 -6.37
CA SER A 62 6.82 -5.49 -7.19
C SER A 62 8.05 -5.87 -6.36
N ALA A 63 8.03 -5.61 -5.06
CA ALA A 63 9.16 -5.89 -4.18
C ALA A 63 9.27 -7.39 -3.85
N THR A 64 10.50 -7.84 -3.64
CA THR A 64 10.76 -9.22 -3.20
C THR A 64 10.50 -9.34 -1.70
N PRO A 65 9.69 -10.31 -1.25
CA PRO A 65 9.46 -10.55 0.18
C PRO A 65 10.76 -10.80 0.97
N ILE A 66 10.83 -10.27 2.18
CA ILE A 66 11.98 -10.51 3.07
C ILE A 66 11.97 -11.99 3.52
N PRO A 67 13.08 -12.74 3.35
CA PRO A 67 13.17 -14.11 3.82
C PRO A 67 12.91 -14.21 5.33
N GLY A 68 12.10 -15.19 5.73
CA GLY A 68 11.73 -15.42 7.13
C GLY A 68 10.60 -14.53 7.64
N SER A 69 10.11 -13.57 6.84
CA SER A 69 8.92 -12.78 7.16
C SER A 69 7.63 -13.60 7.06
N GLN A 70 6.55 -13.11 7.65
CA GLN A 70 5.23 -13.74 7.56
C GLN A 70 4.82 -13.98 6.10
N LEU A 71 5.01 -13.01 5.22
CA LEU A 71 4.71 -13.13 3.80
C LEU A 71 5.51 -14.25 3.13
N ALA A 72 6.83 -14.26 3.31
CA ALA A 72 7.68 -15.30 2.73
C ALA A 72 7.35 -16.70 3.27
N ASN A 73 7.06 -16.81 4.57
CA ASN A 73 6.68 -18.07 5.21
C ASN A 73 5.33 -18.57 4.71
N ASN A 74 4.35 -17.68 4.51
CA ASN A 74 3.05 -18.05 3.94
C ASN A 74 3.22 -18.57 2.51
N LEU A 75 3.95 -17.85 1.66
CA LEU A 75 4.21 -18.24 0.26
C LEU A 75 4.98 -19.57 0.12
N ALA A 76 5.80 -19.92 1.12
CA ALA A 76 6.56 -21.18 1.12
C ALA A 76 5.72 -22.40 1.52
N ARG A 77 4.51 -22.22 2.02
CA ARG A 77 3.63 -23.34 2.44
C ARG A 77 3.05 -24.05 1.22
N PRO A 78 3.13 -25.39 1.15
CA PRO A 78 2.62 -26.15 -0.02
C PRO A 78 1.12 -26.02 -0.26
N ASP A 79 0.35 -25.74 0.79
CA ASP A 79 -1.11 -25.62 0.79
C ASP A 79 -1.59 -24.17 0.69
N PHE A 80 -0.69 -23.21 0.53
CA PHE A 80 -1.02 -21.79 0.50
C PHE A 80 -1.46 -21.36 -0.91
N GLU A 81 -2.62 -20.71 -0.99
CA GLU A 81 -3.10 -20.11 -2.24
C GLU A 81 -2.47 -18.72 -2.44
N ASP A 82 -1.61 -18.60 -3.45
CA ASP A 82 -1.01 -17.31 -3.82
C ASP A 82 -2.04 -16.43 -4.56
N HIS A 83 -2.43 -15.34 -3.93
CA HIS A 83 -3.36 -14.35 -4.48
C HIS A 83 -2.70 -13.33 -5.42
N HIS A 84 -1.38 -13.45 -5.67
CA HIS A 84 -0.58 -12.45 -6.41
C HIS A 84 -0.71 -11.04 -5.81
N ASP A 85 -0.84 -10.99 -4.50
CA ASP A 85 -1.04 -9.78 -3.73
C ASP A 85 -0.35 -9.93 -2.36
N HIS A 86 0.76 -9.23 -2.18
CA HIS A 86 1.58 -9.34 -0.96
C HIS A 86 0.79 -9.01 0.31
N PHE A 87 -0.12 -8.05 0.22
CA PHE A 87 -0.95 -7.66 1.36
C PHE A 87 -1.93 -8.77 1.77
N ARG A 88 -2.65 -9.34 0.80
CA ARG A 88 -3.55 -10.48 1.05
C ARG A 88 -2.81 -11.76 1.40
N ASN A 89 -1.65 -11.98 0.79
CA ASN A 89 -0.81 -13.13 1.11
C ASN A 89 -0.23 -13.06 2.53
N SER A 90 -0.01 -11.86 3.04
CA SER A 90 0.40 -11.65 4.43
C SER A 90 -0.79 -11.67 5.38
N THR A 91 -1.82 -10.91 5.07
CA THR A 91 -3.00 -10.68 5.91
C THR A 91 -4.26 -10.84 5.06
N PRO A 92 -4.95 -12.01 5.12
CA PRO A 92 -6.04 -12.34 4.19
C PRO A 92 -7.22 -11.36 4.19
N GLU A 93 -7.43 -10.63 5.29
CA GLU A 93 -8.48 -9.61 5.44
C GLU A 93 -8.15 -8.29 4.74
N SER A 94 -6.93 -8.11 4.23
CA SER A 94 -6.54 -6.88 3.53
C SER A 94 -7.40 -6.63 2.30
N GLU A 95 -7.96 -5.42 2.22
CA GLU A 95 -8.85 -5.01 1.12
C GLU A 95 -8.54 -3.57 0.66
N TRP A 96 -7.31 -3.38 0.21
CA TRP A 96 -6.84 -2.07 -0.26
C TRP A 96 -7.49 -1.64 -1.58
N ARG A 97 -7.80 -2.60 -2.48
CA ARG A 97 -8.33 -2.32 -3.81
C ARG A 97 -9.66 -1.58 -3.76
N SER A 98 -10.59 -2.07 -2.95
CA SER A 98 -11.91 -1.44 -2.83
C SER A 98 -11.81 0.00 -2.30
N CYS A 99 -10.85 0.28 -1.43
CA CYS A 99 -10.61 1.64 -0.94
C CYS A 99 -10.16 2.57 -2.07
N LEU A 100 -9.17 2.16 -2.87
CA LEU A 100 -8.65 2.97 -3.98
C LEU A 100 -9.66 3.11 -5.12
N GLU A 101 -10.40 2.05 -5.44
CA GLU A 101 -11.48 2.09 -6.43
C GLU A 101 -12.60 3.04 -6.01
N HIS A 102 -13.01 2.99 -4.75
CA HIS A 102 -14.01 3.92 -4.22
C HIS A 102 -13.51 5.35 -4.21
N ALA A 103 -12.24 5.57 -3.83
CA ALA A 103 -11.60 6.89 -3.85
C ALA A 103 -11.62 7.52 -5.25
N GLU A 104 -11.33 6.75 -6.30
CA GLU A 104 -11.43 7.21 -7.68
C GLU A 104 -12.87 7.52 -8.07
N LYS A 105 -13.80 6.65 -7.71
CA LYS A 105 -15.23 6.81 -8.00
C LYS A 105 -15.84 8.07 -7.38
N ILE A 106 -15.42 8.45 -6.18
CA ILE A 106 -15.90 9.67 -5.52
C ILE A 106 -15.13 10.93 -5.92
N GLY A 107 -14.14 10.81 -6.81
CA GLY A 107 -13.37 11.95 -7.33
C GLY A 107 -12.31 12.48 -6.38
N LEU A 108 -11.72 11.62 -5.53
CA LEU A 108 -10.57 12.01 -4.70
C LEU A 108 -9.32 12.30 -5.53
N GLY A 109 -9.14 11.54 -6.60
CA GLY A 109 -8.00 11.62 -7.51
C GLY A 109 -8.09 10.56 -8.59
N THR A 110 -6.96 10.17 -9.17
CA THR A 110 -6.84 9.12 -10.18
C THR A 110 -5.82 8.06 -9.76
N ARG A 111 -6.05 6.80 -10.14
CA ARG A 111 -5.08 5.72 -9.94
C ARG A 111 -4.01 5.67 -11.04
N SER A 112 -4.20 6.43 -12.12
CA SER A 112 -3.18 6.56 -13.17
C SER A 112 -2.14 7.60 -12.77
N TYR A 113 -0.87 7.26 -12.95
CA TYR A 113 0.25 8.14 -12.61
C TYR A 113 1.44 7.93 -13.55
N GLU A 114 2.31 8.92 -13.59
CA GLU A 114 3.65 8.82 -14.17
C GLU A 114 4.66 8.85 -13.02
N LEU A 115 5.51 7.82 -12.95
CA LEU A 115 6.54 7.75 -11.92
C LEU A 115 7.83 8.42 -12.40
N VAL A 116 8.20 9.52 -11.78
CA VAL A 116 9.47 10.22 -12.01
C VAL A 116 10.44 9.84 -10.89
N VAL A 117 11.50 9.11 -11.24
CA VAL A 117 12.52 8.69 -10.28
C VAL A 117 13.55 9.79 -10.12
N MET A 118 13.65 10.32 -8.90
CA MET A 118 14.68 11.30 -8.52
C MET A 118 15.94 10.57 -8.06
N LYS A 119 17.08 10.98 -8.56
CA LYS A 119 18.40 10.43 -8.19
C LYS A 119 19.19 11.43 -7.34
#